data_5669c311d3fed89c86ea80c94944ab2b
#
_entry.id   5669c311d3fed89c86ea80c94944ab2b
#
_cell.length_a   1.000
_cell.length_b   1.000
_cell.length_c   1.000
_cell.angle_alpha   90.00
_cell.angle_beta   90.00
_cell.angle_gamma   90.00
#
_symmetry.space_group_name_H-M   'P 1'
#
loop_
_entity.id
_entity.type
_entity.pdbx_description
1 polymer ?
#
loop_
_entity_poly.entity_id
_entity_poly.type
_entity_poly.pdbx_seq_one_letter_code
_entity_poly.pdbx_strand_id
1 'polypeptide(L)'
;MHVHHEGIEVRTHGKGLYEITDEVQSKIDNCGVRNGTVTVFVQHTSCSIVIMENADPTAQRDLEKFFDHLVPENADYFTHDAEGGDDMPSHIRMVLTRTSETVPVMDGKMQLGTWQGIFLFEHRRAPHRRKVLITTIGERL
;
A
#
# COMPACT_ATOMS: atom_id res chain seq x y z
N MET A 1 23.98 12.34 5.09
CA MET A 1 22.99 11.27 4.82
C MET A 1 22.21 10.99 6.10
N HIS A 2 20.91 11.04 6.01
CA HIS A 2 20.02 10.77 7.14
C HIS A 2 19.09 9.63 6.77
N VAL A 3 18.89 8.70 7.70
CA VAL A 3 17.98 7.57 7.54
C VAL A 3 16.96 7.61 8.66
N HIS A 4 15.69 7.63 8.32
CA HIS A 4 14.60 7.69 9.29
C HIS A 4 13.58 6.60 9.00
N HIS A 5 13.27 5.80 10.02
CA HIS A 5 12.24 4.78 9.96
C HIS A 5 11.08 5.16 10.87
N GLU A 6 9.88 5.05 10.36
CA GLU A 6 8.68 5.28 11.16
C GLU A 6 7.55 4.39 10.69
N GLY A 7 6.86 3.75 11.63
CA GLY A 7 5.72 2.90 11.30
C GLY A 7 4.41 3.66 11.42
N ILE A 8 3.44 3.28 10.59
CA ILE A 8 2.05 3.67 10.76
C ILE A 8 1.17 2.43 10.83
N GLU A 9 0.02 2.57 11.46
CA GLU A 9 -1.01 1.54 11.48
C GLU A 9 -2.18 1.99 10.62
N VAL A 10 -2.56 1.15 9.66
CA VAL A 10 -3.73 1.39 8.82
C VAL A 10 -4.82 0.41 9.22
N ARG A 11 -5.93 0.93 9.68
CA ARG A 11 -7.09 0.10 10.05
C ARG A 11 -7.96 -0.10 8.82
N THR A 12 -8.19 -1.36 8.47
CA THR A 12 -9.03 -1.72 7.35
C THR A 12 -10.31 -2.40 7.84
N HIS A 13 -11.34 -2.34 7.04
CA HIS A 13 -12.65 -2.92 7.35
C HIS A 13 -13.23 -3.70 6.16
N GLY A 14 -12.35 -4.25 5.34
CA GLY A 14 -12.72 -5.04 4.16
C GLY A 14 -11.78 -4.77 3.00
N LYS A 15 -11.98 -5.53 1.93
CA LYS A 15 -11.20 -5.38 0.70
C LYS A 15 -11.37 -3.99 0.11
N GLY A 16 -10.30 -3.45 -0.43
CA GLY A 16 -10.33 -2.17 -1.12
C GLY A 16 -9.05 -1.39 -0.99
N LEU A 17 -9.09 -0.18 -1.51
CA LEU A 17 -7.97 0.74 -1.55
C LEU A 17 -8.13 1.81 -0.47
N TYR A 18 -7.13 1.91 0.39
CA TYR A 18 -7.09 2.86 1.50
C TYR A 18 -5.95 3.84 1.25
N GLU A 19 -6.28 5.08 0.93
CA GLU A 19 -5.25 6.08 0.61
C GLU A 19 -4.49 6.49 1.85
N ILE A 20 -3.14 6.50 1.76
CA ILE A 20 -2.24 6.85 2.85
C ILE A 20 -1.23 7.93 2.45
N THR A 21 -1.48 8.64 1.37
CA THR A 21 -0.56 9.64 0.82
C THR A 21 -0.19 10.70 1.88
N ASP A 22 -1.19 11.25 2.56
CA ASP A 22 -0.97 12.32 3.53
C ASP A 22 -0.22 11.83 4.76
N GLU A 23 -0.48 10.62 5.22
CA GLU A 23 0.23 10.02 6.34
C GLU A 23 1.70 9.82 6.01
N VAL A 24 2.00 9.37 4.79
CA VAL A 24 3.39 9.22 4.35
C VAL A 24 4.09 10.58 4.28
N GLN A 25 3.45 11.58 3.69
CA GLN A 25 4.02 12.93 3.61
C GLN A 25 4.28 13.50 5.01
N SER A 26 3.38 13.26 5.95
CA SER A 26 3.54 13.70 7.34
C SER A 26 4.82 13.12 7.97
N LYS A 27 5.16 11.86 7.67
CA LYS A 27 6.38 11.25 8.20
C LYS A 27 7.65 11.85 7.58
N ILE A 28 7.59 12.24 6.32
CA ILE A 28 8.68 12.97 5.67
C ILE A 28 8.86 14.34 6.33
N ASP A 29 7.77 15.06 6.54
CA ASP A 29 7.78 16.38 7.18
C ASP A 29 8.43 16.31 8.56
N ASN A 30 8.12 15.27 9.34
CA ASN A 30 8.64 15.10 10.69
C ASN A 30 10.14 14.75 10.74
N CYS A 31 10.66 14.11 9.71
CA CYS A 31 12.07 13.70 9.70
C CYS A 31 13.02 14.76 9.13
N GLY A 32 12.49 15.76 8.44
CA GLY A 32 13.25 16.87 7.91
C GLY A 32 14.11 16.59 6.69
N VAL A 33 14.00 15.42 6.08
CA VAL A 33 14.70 15.14 4.83
C VAL A 33 14.14 16.04 3.72
N ARG A 34 15.04 16.74 3.04
CA ARG A 34 14.68 17.65 1.96
C ARG A 34 14.83 17.01 0.59
N ASN A 35 15.88 16.25 0.40
CA ASN A 35 16.17 15.64 -0.89
C ASN A 35 16.60 14.19 -0.70
N GLY A 36 15.91 13.28 -1.34
CA GLY A 36 16.18 11.86 -1.20
C GLY A 36 15.05 11.01 -1.73
N THR A 37 14.76 9.92 -1.03
CA THR A 37 13.67 8.99 -1.38
C THR A 37 12.91 8.57 -0.13
N VAL A 38 11.66 8.20 -0.31
CA VAL A 38 10.86 7.52 0.70
C VAL A 38 10.43 6.16 0.17
N THR A 39 10.56 5.14 1.00
CA THR A 39 10.07 3.79 0.72
C THR A 39 8.93 3.48 1.67
N VAL A 40 7.83 3.02 1.12
CA VAL A 40 6.63 2.61 1.87
C VAL A 40 6.53 1.10 1.73
N PHE A 41 6.65 0.38 2.84
CA PHE A 41 6.72 -1.08 2.85
C PHE A 41 5.66 -1.65 3.77
N VAL A 42 4.85 -2.59 3.27
CA VAL A 42 3.85 -3.27 4.10
C VAL A 42 4.40 -4.59 4.64
N GLN A 43 4.19 -4.82 5.95
CA GLN A 43 4.75 -5.96 6.66
C GLN A 43 3.75 -7.12 6.77
N HIS A 44 3.07 -7.43 5.66
CA HIS A 44 2.00 -8.44 5.62
C HIS A 44 2.03 -9.23 4.31
N THR A 45 1.30 -10.35 4.29
CA THR A 45 1.21 -11.24 3.13
C THR A 45 -0.17 -11.26 2.49
N SER A 46 -1.09 -10.40 2.94
CA SER A 46 -2.47 -10.38 2.46
C SER A 46 -2.98 -8.97 2.16
N CYS A 47 -2.07 -8.02 2.00
CA CYS A 47 -2.33 -6.68 1.50
C CYS A 47 -1.10 -6.16 0.78
N SER A 48 -1.23 -5.06 0.06
CA SER A 48 -0.19 -4.52 -0.82
C SER A 48 -0.06 -3.02 -0.67
N ILE A 49 1.02 -2.48 -1.20
CA ILE A 49 1.20 -1.03 -1.40
C ILE A 49 1.18 -0.79 -2.90
N VAL A 50 0.32 0.10 -3.35
CA VAL A 50 0.23 0.47 -4.78
C VAL A 50 0.15 1.97 -4.94
N ILE A 51 0.72 2.46 -6.05
CA ILE A 51 0.50 3.82 -6.51
C ILE A 51 -0.55 3.73 -7.60
N MET A 52 -1.60 4.52 -7.46
CA MET A 52 -2.76 4.43 -8.31
C MET A 52 -3.40 5.81 -8.47
N GLU A 53 -4.20 5.96 -9.52
CA GLU A 53 -5.00 7.15 -9.74
C GLU A 53 -5.96 7.39 -8.57
N ASN A 54 -5.94 8.60 -8.04
CA ASN A 54 -6.66 8.93 -6.80
C ASN A 54 -7.80 9.94 -6.99
N ALA A 55 -8.07 10.39 -8.21
CA ALA A 55 -9.06 11.43 -8.44
C ALA A 55 -10.46 10.89 -8.73
N ASP A 56 -10.55 9.82 -9.53
CA ASP A 56 -11.83 9.26 -9.97
C ASP A 56 -12.12 7.94 -9.24
N PRO A 57 -13.16 7.90 -8.38
CA PRO A 57 -13.52 6.67 -7.67
C PRO A 57 -13.85 5.49 -8.60
N THR A 58 -14.23 5.75 -9.85
CA THR A 58 -14.52 4.66 -10.79
C THR A 58 -13.27 3.86 -11.14
N ALA A 59 -12.11 4.51 -11.21
CA ALA A 59 -10.85 3.81 -11.46
C ALA A 59 -10.55 2.79 -10.36
N GLN A 60 -10.79 3.15 -9.10
CA GLN A 60 -10.59 2.25 -7.97
C GLN A 60 -11.59 1.10 -7.99
N ARG A 61 -12.85 1.37 -8.29
CA ARG A 61 -13.86 0.32 -8.40
C ARG A 61 -13.56 -0.66 -9.54
N ASP A 62 -13.12 -0.16 -10.67
CA ASP A 62 -12.77 -1.01 -11.81
C ASP A 62 -11.57 -1.90 -11.47
N LEU A 63 -10.58 -1.38 -10.78
CA LEU A 63 -9.43 -2.17 -10.34
C LEU A 63 -9.86 -3.29 -9.39
N GLU A 64 -10.71 -2.99 -8.41
CA GLU A 64 -11.20 -3.98 -7.46
C GLU A 64 -11.97 -5.08 -8.18
N LYS A 65 -12.86 -4.73 -9.09
CA LYS A 65 -13.63 -5.70 -9.88
C LYS A 65 -12.73 -6.54 -10.78
N PHE A 66 -11.71 -5.93 -11.37
CA PHE A 66 -10.76 -6.67 -12.19
C PHE A 66 -10.09 -7.78 -11.38
N PHE A 67 -9.65 -7.47 -10.16
CA PHE A 67 -9.03 -8.46 -9.31
C PHE A 67 -10.00 -9.53 -8.83
N ASP A 68 -11.27 -9.19 -8.61
CA ASP A 68 -12.30 -10.18 -8.26
C ASP A 68 -12.47 -11.22 -9.38
N HIS A 69 -12.35 -10.79 -10.64
CA HIS A 69 -12.42 -11.71 -11.79
C HIS A 69 -11.11 -12.48 -12.01
N LEU A 70 -9.98 -11.80 -11.79
CA LEU A 70 -8.66 -12.39 -12.05
C LEU A 70 -8.31 -13.45 -11.02
N VAL A 71 -8.66 -13.24 -9.75
CA VAL A 71 -8.30 -14.11 -8.63
C VAL A 71 -9.57 -14.52 -7.91
N PRO A 72 -10.26 -15.58 -8.39
CA PRO A 72 -11.49 -16.05 -7.75
C PRO A 72 -11.18 -16.80 -6.44
N GLU A 73 -12.17 -16.83 -5.55
CA GLU A 73 -12.02 -17.48 -4.23
C GLU A 73 -12.24 -19.00 -4.26
N ASN A 74 -12.84 -19.51 -5.30
CA ASN A 74 -13.36 -20.88 -5.30
C ASN A 74 -12.55 -21.86 -6.19
N ALA A 75 -11.25 -21.63 -6.33
CA ALA A 75 -10.42 -22.57 -7.07
C ALA A 75 -10.31 -23.89 -6.30
N ASP A 76 -10.67 -25.01 -6.93
CA ASP A 76 -10.74 -26.31 -6.28
C ASP A 76 -9.36 -26.92 -5.97
N TYR A 77 -8.30 -26.37 -6.54
CA TYR A 77 -6.94 -26.83 -6.27
C TYR A 77 -6.24 -26.13 -5.10
N PHE A 78 -6.91 -25.15 -4.46
CA PHE A 78 -6.33 -24.49 -3.29
C PHE A 78 -6.32 -25.45 -2.10
N THR A 79 -5.17 -25.53 -1.40
CA THR A 79 -5.01 -26.33 -0.18
C THR A 79 -4.84 -25.49 1.07
N HIS A 80 -4.49 -24.19 0.91
CA HIS A 80 -4.36 -23.24 1.99
C HIS A 80 -5.72 -22.63 2.28
N ASP A 81 -6.55 -23.32 3.07
CA ASP A 81 -7.96 -22.96 3.24
C ASP A 81 -8.42 -22.85 4.71
N ALA A 82 -7.50 -22.97 5.68
CA ALA A 82 -7.86 -23.01 7.09
C ALA A 82 -8.39 -21.67 7.65
N GLU A 83 -8.06 -20.55 7.01
CA GLU A 83 -8.42 -19.21 7.50
C GLU A 83 -9.48 -18.51 6.64
N GLY A 84 -10.26 -19.26 5.90
CA GLY A 84 -11.35 -18.74 5.09
C GLY A 84 -11.05 -18.74 3.59
N GLY A 85 -12.11 -18.60 2.79
CA GLY A 85 -12.02 -18.67 1.34
C GLY A 85 -11.29 -17.52 0.68
N ASP A 86 -11.15 -16.40 1.38
CA ASP A 86 -10.45 -15.22 0.87
C ASP A 86 -8.95 -15.20 1.19
N ASP A 87 -8.46 -16.16 1.98
CA ASP A 87 -7.06 -16.12 2.44
C ASP A 87 -6.07 -16.43 1.32
N MET A 88 -6.16 -17.59 0.70
CA MET A 88 -5.25 -17.92 -0.41
C MET A 88 -5.35 -16.92 -1.58
N PRO A 89 -6.55 -16.52 -2.03
CA PRO A 89 -6.67 -15.44 -3.01
C PRO A 89 -5.99 -14.14 -2.59
N SER A 90 -6.03 -13.79 -1.31
CA SER A 90 -5.36 -12.56 -0.83
C SER A 90 -3.85 -12.62 -1.01
N HIS A 91 -3.25 -13.81 -0.78
CA HIS A 91 -1.81 -13.99 -0.99
C HIS A 91 -1.45 -13.90 -2.48
N ILE A 92 -2.30 -14.43 -3.36
CA ILE A 92 -2.07 -14.34 -4.81
C ILE A 92 -2.16 -12.88 -5.26
N ARG A 93 -3.18 -12.15 -4.81
CA ARG A 93 -3.32 -10.73 -5.13
C ARG A 93 -2.11 -9.93 -4.66
N MET A 94 -1.60 -10.23 -3.48
CA MET A 94 -0.42 -9.56 -2.94
C MET A 94 0.82 -9.85 -3.80
N VAL A 95 1.02 -11.10 -4.21
CA VAL A 95 2.16 -11.49 -5.07
C VAL A 95 2.07 -10.82 -6.45
N LEU A 96 0.87 -10.64 -6.98
CA LEU A 96 0.65 -9.98 -8.28
C LEU A 96 0.80 -8.46 -8.21
N THR A 97 0.74 -7.88 -7.04
CA THR A 97 0.92 -6.45 -6.82
C THR A 97 2.29 -6.19 -6.18
N ARG A 98 2.39 -5.32 -5.17
CA ARG A 98 3.68 -4.97 -4.57
C ARG A 98 3.60 -4.88 -3.07
N THR A 99 4.73 -5.13 -2.41
CA THR A 99 4.86 -4.90 -0.97
C THR A 99 5.45 -3.53 -0.67
N SER A 100 6.03 -2.86 -1.65
CA SER A 100 6.63 -1.54 -1.43
C SER A 100 6.59 -0.68 -2.69
N GLU A 101 6.62 0.63 -2.46
CA GLU A 101 6.81 1.64 -3.49
C GLU A 101 7.84 2.65 -3.00
N THR A 102 8.65 3.18 -3.91
CA THR A 102 9.64 4.21 -3.62
C THR A 102 9.32 5.45 -4.42
N VAL A 103 9.33 6.60 -3.74
CA VAL A 103 9.00 7.90 -4.35
C VAL A 103 10.15 8.87 -4.10
N PRO A 104 10.59 9.62 -5.12
CA PRO A 104 11.56 10.70 -4.91
C PRO A 104 11.00 11.80 -4.01
N VAL A 105 11.89 12.37 -3.20
CA VAL A 105 11.56 13.51 -2.33
C VAL A 105 12.45 14.69 -2.74
N MET A 106 11.83 15.82 -3.06
CA MET A 106 12.53 17.05 -3.40
C MET A 106 11.91 18.21 -2.62
N ASP A 107 12.75 19.03 -2.02
CA ASP A 107 12.31 20.14 -1.19
C ASP A 107 11.32 19.73 -0.10
N GLY A 108 11.52 18.54 0.45
CA GLY A 108 10.68 18.00 1.52
C GLY A 108 9.34 17.41 1.05
N LYS A 109 9.11 17.30 -0.25
CA LYS A 109 7.84 16.82 -0.80
C LYS A 109 8.02 15.61 -1.68
N MET A 110 7.13 14.63 -1.53
CA MET A 110 7.06 13.52 -2.48
C MET A 110 6.75 14.04 -3.87
N GLN A 111 7.47 13.51 -4.85
CA GLN A 111 7.30 13.92 -6.26
C GLN A 111 6.27 13.06 -6.98
N LEU A 112 5.13 12.85 -6.35
CA LEU A 112 4.01 12.17 -7.00
C LEU A 112 3.44 13.05 -8.12
N GLY A 113 3.01 12.41 -9.20
CA GLY A 113 2.26 13.08 -10.25
C GLY A 113 0.89 13.53 -9.73
N THR A 114 0.24 14.41 -10.49
CA THR A 114 -1.05 15.03 -10.10
C THR A 114 -2.11 13.98 -9.73
N TRP A 115 -2.12 12.86 -10.42
CA TRP A 115 -3.14 11.83 -10.24
C TRP A 115 -2.67 10.62 -9.45
N GLN A 116 -1.45 10.65 -8.91
CA GLN A 116 -0.90 9.54 -8.14
C GLN A 116 -1.21 9.68 -6.67
N GLY A 117 -1.74 8.60 -6.09
CA GLY A 117 -1.85 8.45 -4.64
C GLY A 117 -1.21 7.15 -4.21
N ILE A 118 -0.76 7.10 -2.97
CA ILE A 118 -0.25 5.88 -2.36
C ILE A 118 -1.38 5.22 -1.59
N PHE A 119 -1.62 3.93 -1.86
CA PHE A 119 -2.71 3.19 -1.24
C PHE A 119 -2.20 1.91 -0.60
N LEU A 120 -2.79 1.58 0.55
CA LEU A 120 -2.79 0.20 1.03
C LEU A 120 -3.94 -0.52 0.34
N PHE A 121 -3.63 -1.61 -0.35
CA PHE A 121 -4.62 -2.43 -1.07
C PHE A 121 -4.93 -3.65 -0.21
N GLU A 122 -6.07 -3.63 0.48
CA GLU A 122 -6.49 -4.70 1.39
C GLU A 122 -7.15 -5.82 0.61
N HIS A 123 -6.70 -7.06 0.83
CA HIS A 123 -7.21 -8.23 0.10
C HIS A 123 -8.06 -9.15 0.95
N ARG A 124 -8.26 -8.85 2.24
CA ARG A 124 -9.10 -9.63 3.14
C ARG A 124 -10.42 -8.94 3.43
N ARG A 125 -11.48 -9.74 3.64
CA ARG A 125 -12.80 -9.21 4.00
C ARG A 125 -12.90 -8.78 5.46
N ALA A 126 -12.23 -9.49 6.36
CA ALA A 126 -12.26 -9.18 7.79
C ALA A 126 -11.47 -7.91 8.11
N PRO A 127 -11.85 -7.16 9.14
CA PRO A 127 -11.06 -6.01 9.59
C PRO A 127 -9.66 -6.41 10.02
N HIS A 128 -8.69 -5.56 9.70
CA HIS A 128 -7.29 -5.77 10.07
C HIS A 128 -6.64 -4.48 10.53
N ARG A 129 -5.55 -4.62 11.27
CA ARG A 129 -4.61 -3.54 11.57
C ARG A 129 -3.34 -3.81 10.81
N ARG A 130 -3.10 -3.02 9.77
CA ARG A 130 -1.97 -3.22 8.88
C ARG A 130 -0.82 -2.32 9.27
N LYS A 131 0.36 -2.92 9.38
CA LYS A 131 1.59 -2.20 9.73
C LYS A 131 2.32 -1.83 8.45
N VAL A 132 2.60 -0.55 8.30
CA VAL A 132 3.32 -0.01 7.15
C VAL A 132 4.56 0.71 7.69
N LEU A 133 5.72 0.33 7.19
CA LEU A 133 6.99 0.94 7.55
C LEU A 133 7.36 1.97 6.49
N ILE A 134 7.66 3.18 6.96
CA ILE A 134 8.03 4.30 6.09
C ILE A 134 9.49 4.64 6.37
N THR A 135 10.34 4.48 5.36
CA THR A 135 11.76 4.78 5.45
C THR A 135 12.10 5.93 4.54
N THR A 136 12.64 7.00 5.11
CA THR A 136 13.07 8.18 4.35
C THR A 136 14.59 8.27 4.44
N ILE A 137 15.25 8.37 3.29
CA ILE A 137 16.71 8.45 3.18
C ILE A 137 17.06 9.67 2.35
N GLY A 138 17.96 10.51 2.85
CA GLY A 138 18.42 11.66 2.09
C GLY A 138 19.10 12.71 2.92
N GLU A 139 19.16 13.89 2.33
CA GLU A 139 19.82 15.06 2.93
C GLU A 139 18.77 15.99 3.52
N ARG A 140 19.14 16.64 4.64
CA ARG A 140 18.27 17.61 5.33
C ARG A 140 18.42 19.05 4.82
N LEU A 141 19.33 19.25 3.89
CA LEU A 141 19.60 20.58 3.33
C LEU A 141 18.66 20.93 2.18
#